data_740ccf275be2bd2f8ad663aff6f5bf2c
#
_entry.id   740ccf275be2bd2f8ad663aff6f5bf2c
#
_cell.length_a   1.000
_cell.length_b   1.000
_cell.length_c   1.000
_cell.angle_alpha   90.00
_cell.angle_beta   90.00
_cell.angle_gamma   90.00
#
_symmetry.space_group_name_H-M   'P 1'
#
loop_
_entity.id
_entity.type
_entity.pdbx_description
1 polymer ?
#
loop_
_entity_poly.entity_id
_entity_poly.type
_entity_poly.pdbx_seq_one_letter_code
_entity_poly.pdbx_strand_id
1 'polypeptide(L)'
;MKRHFSKFSSSRANAIAASGSCPWSGTAETRPSAVLSNLSLIACLSLLPILAVLVIAPGCTRETEASSTKQEITREPGVFDIEHPELFKLVAVETRQLPSQVNANGTVSPDVNRTIHVTSMGSGRVVDLKVRLGDFVRKGDLLMTVSSADLAGATADYQKARADEELARRALERAQLLYDRGALAAKDLEAAHNAEDKAKVDVATSEQHVRIIGGDPLHPAPVLQLRAPVSGTIVEQNVAGSEGIKSLDNTPNLFTIADLSQVWVVCDVFENDLGLVHVGDAAEVRLNAFPDRVFPGKVSDISRVLDPNTRSAKVRIVLANGDGSLRPGMFAVATFRSRKTAPRIVVPTTAVMRLHDKDWVFCKEASNRFRRMEVHTLGVTTDGFSELQDGVEPGQQVIANALEFSTVVAEQGK
;
A
#
# COMPACT_ATOMS: atom_id res chain seq x y z
N MET A 1 33.27 -42.10 -27.68
CA MET A 1 32.97 -42.91 -28.88
C MET A 1 31.69 -42.33 -29.50
N LYS A 2 31.85 -41.55 -30.57
CA LYS A 2 31.19 -41.53 -31.88
C LYS A 2 29.64 -41.62 -31.82
N ARG A 3 28.95 -40.46 -32.11
CA ARG A 3 28.33 -40.00 -33.39
C ARG A 3 26.99 -40.65 -33.69
N HIS A 4 25.89 -39.83 -33.83
CA HIS A 4 25.27 -39.42 -35.10
C HIS A 4 24.07 -38.49 -34.73
N PHE A 5 24.03 -37.31 -35.09
CA PHE A 5 23.55 -36.46 -36.22
C PHE A 5 22.44 -37.13 -37.05
N SER A 6 21.25 -36.48 -37.05
CA SER A 6 20.41 -36.38 -38.23
C SER A 6 19.53 -35.12 -38.17
N LYS A 7 19.78 -34.25 -39.12
CA LYS A 7 18.97 -33.09 -39.56
C LYS A 7 17.82 -33.57 -40.43
N PHE A 8 16.71 -32.83 -40.43
CA PHE A 8 15.86 -32.55 -41.58
C PHE A 8 14.95 -31.39 -41.16
N SER A 9 15.08 -30.15 -41.64
CA SER A 9 14.81 -29.54 -42.92
C SER A 9 13.33 -29.33 -43.22
N SER A 10 12.90 -28.08 -42.99
CA SER A 10 12.23 -27.12 -43.85
C SER A 10 11.08 -27.60 -44.74
N SER A 11 9.95 -26.88 -44.73
CA SER A 11 9.43 -26.19 -45.92
C SER A 11 8.09 -25.43 -45.66
N ARG A 12 8.09 -24.12 -46.01
CA ARG A 12 7.12 -23.31 -46.78
C ARG A 12 5.67 -23.30 -46.30
N ALA A 13 5.19 -22.15 -45.81
CA ALA A 13 4.65 -21.03 -46.58
C ALA A 13 3.47 -21.39 -47.52
N ASN A 14 2.28 -20.87 -47.20
CA ASN A 14 1.44 -20.22 -48.18
C ASN A 14 0.40 -19.28 -47.56
N ALA A 15 0.43 -18.07 -48.02
CA ALA A 15 -0.55 -17.03 -47.82
C ALA A 15 -1.75 -17.31 -48.77
N ILE A 16 -2.94 -17.03 -48.29
CA ILE A 16 -4.07 -16.63 -49.17
C ILE A 16 -4.86 -15.55 -48.46
N ALA A 17 -4.89 -14.40 -49.08
CA ALA A 17 -5.79 -13.28 -48.85
C ALA A 17 -7.10 -13.50 -49.57
N ALA A 18 -8.19 -13.01 -48.99
CA ALA A 18 -9.40 -12.50 -49.68
C ALA A 18 -10.37 -12.01 -48.58
N SER A 19 -10.56 -10.67 -48.39
CA SER A 19 -11.54 -9.82 -49.09
C SER A 19 -12.99 -10.16 -48.73
N GLY A 20 -13.69 -9.17 -48.18
CA GLY A 20 -15.14 -9.15 -48.03
C GLY A 20 -15.55 -8.17 -46.93
N SER A 21 -15.53 -6.85 -47.22
CA SER A 21 -16.68 -5.94 -47.44
C SER A 21 -17.62 -5.77 -46.23
N CYS A 22 -17.66 -4.52 -45.77
CA CYS A 22 -18.77 -3.80 -45.09
C CYS A 22 -20.11 -3.93 -45.86
N PRO A 23 -21.25 -3.42 -45.43
CA PRO A 23 -21.53 -2.28 -44.55
C PRO A 23 -22.79 -2.44 -43.65
N TRP A 24 -23.07 -1.46 -42.81
CA TRP A 24 -24.36 -0.74 -42.54
C TRP A 24 -24.20 0.08 -41.27
N SER A 25 -24.10 1.42 -41.29
CA SER A 25 -25.07 2.50 -41.54
C SER A 25 -26.25 2.53 -40.54
N GLY A 26 -26.39 3.66 -39.94
CA GLY A 26 -27.59 4.11 -39.22
C GLY A 26 -27.20 4.94 -38.00
N THR A 27 -26.93 6.26 -38.24
CA THR A 27 -27.81 7.42 -37.96
C THR A 27 -28.17 7.54 -36.49
N ALA A 28 -27.98 8.61 -35.85
CA ALA A 28 -28.12 10.02 -36.03
C ALA A 28 -28.27 10.64 -34.65
N GLU A 29 -27.74 11.87 -34.55
CA GLU A 29 -28.30 13.03 -33.85
C GLU A 29 -28.23 13.00 -32.31
N THR A 30 -27.70 13.99 -31.63
CA THR A 30 -27.89 15.46 -31.78
C THR A 30 -26.79 16.23 -31.03
N ARG A 31 -26.29 17.26 -31.67
CA ARG A 31 -25.73 18.49 -31.06
C ARG A 31 -26.93 19.36 -30.56
N PRO A 32 -26.78 20.58 -29.99
CA PRO A 32 -25.60 21.44 -29.83
C PRO A 32 -25.56 22.25 -28.51
N SER A 33 -24.53 23.02 -28.29
CA SER A 33 -24.45 24.51 -28.25
C SER A 33 -23.15 24.88 -27.50
N ALA A 34 -22.12 25.49 -28.02
CA ALA A 34 -21.95 26.76 -28.70
C ALA A 34 -22.49 27.98 -27.97
N VAL A 35 -21.57 28.81 -27.40
CA VAL A 35 -21.66 30.27 -27.31
C VAL A 35 -20.22 30.76 -27.03
N LEU A 36 -19.51 31.24 -28.08
CA LEU A 36 -19.30 32.62 -28.50
C LEU A 36 -18.28 33.38 -27.64
N SER A 37 -17.05 33.43 -28.06
CA SER A 37 -16.25 34.50 -28.65
C SER A 37 -16.92 35.86 -28.73
N ASN A 38 -16.25 36.87 -28.15
CA ASN A 38 -16.29 38.22 -28.71
C ASN A 38 -14.94 38.92 -28.57
N LEU A 39 -14.25 38.98 -29.70
CA LEU A 39 -13.27 39.98 -30.06
C LEU A 39 -14.05 41.28 -30.36
N SER A 40 -13.62 42.41 -29.89
CA SER A 40 -13.86 43.70 -30.55
C SER A 40 -12.70 44.65 -30.24
N LEU A 41 -11.89 44.80 -31.25
CA LEU A 41 -11.08 45.95 -31.58
C LEU A 41 -12.00 47.13 -31.93
N ILE A 42 -11.78 48.33 -31.40
CA ILE A 42 -11.93 49.59 -32.14
C ILE A 42 -10.99 50.63 -31.54
N ALA A 43 -10.11 51.12 -32.40
CA ALA A 43 -9.31 52.32 -32.26
C ALA A 43 -10.13 53.55 -32.66
N CYS A 44 -9.85 54.70 -32.06
CA CYS A 44 -9.93 56.06 -32.61
C CYS A 44 -9.47 57.02 -31.49
N LEU A 45 -8.34 57.62 -31.59
CA LEU A 45 -7.89 58.81 -32.35
C LEU A 45 -8.73 60.06 -32.08
N SER A 46 -8.08 61.04 -31.56
CA SER A 46 -8.10 62.46 -31.89
C SER A 46 -8.27 63.44 -30.75
N LEU A 47 -7.27 64.28 -30.68
CA LEU A 47 -7.20 65.74 -30.67
C LEU A 47 -7.29 66.50 -29.35
N LEU A 48 -6.12 67.12 -29.10
CA LEU A 48 -5.92 68.43 -28.42
C LEU A 48 -6.88 69.52 -28.93
N PRO A 49 -7.07 70.74 -28.27
CA PRO A 49 -5.99 71.63 -27.89
C PRO A 49 -6.20 72.51 -26.60
N ILE A 50 -5.05 72.96 -26.03
CA ILE A 50 -4.65 74.34 -25.69
C ILE A 50 -5.72 75.30 -25.18
N LEU A 51 -5.52 75.80 -23.93
CA LEU A 51 -5.62 77.23 -23.66
C LEU A 51 -4.82 77.61 -22.41
N ALA A 52 -3.82 78.44 -22.66
CA ALA A 52 -3.04 79.11 -21.68
C ALA A 52 -3.84 80.36 -21.19
N VAL A 53 -3.85 80.60 -19.87
CA VAL A 53 -4.03 81.94 -19.34
C VAL A 53 -3.12 82.19 -18.16
N LEU A 54 -2.23 83.13 -18.39
CA LEU A 54 -1.29 83.79 -17.53
C LEU A 54 -2.03 84.84 -16.69
N VAL A 55 -1.88 84.85 -15.35
CA VAL A 55 -2.07 86.11 -14.54
C VAL A 55 -1.10 86.09 -13.36
N ILE A 56 -0.37 87.16 -13.33
CA ILE A 56 0.69 87.78 -12.61
C ILE A 56 0.39 87.93 -11.10
N ALA A 57 1.46 87.86 -10.33
CA ALA A 57 1.71 88.09 -8.90
C ALA A 57 1.26 89.48 -8.37
N PRO A 58 1.48 89.88 -7.12
CA PRO A 58 2.47 89.53 -6.12
C PRO A 58 1.97 89.57 -4.65
N GLY A 59 2.84 89.18 -3.72
CA GLY A 59 2.68 89.59 -2.32
C GLY A 59 3.41 88.79 -1.29
N CYS A 60 4.51 89.35 -0.82
CA CYS A 60 5.33 88.88 0.29
C CYS A 60 4.55 88.57 1.58
N THR A 61 4.97 87.56 2.29
CA THR A 61 5.58 87.73 3.64
C THR A 61 6.29 86.45 4.09
N ARG A 62 7.38 86.69 4.66
CA ARG A 62 8.40 85.75 5.17
C ARG A 62 8.06 85.43 6.61
N GLU A 63 7.72 84.21 6.96
CA GLU A 63 7.83 83.74 8.33
C GLU A 63 8.59 82.40 8.30
N THR A 64 9.73 82.41 8.95
CA THR A 64 10.66 81.32 9.14
C THR A 64 10.12 80.50 10.30
N GLU A 65 9.41 79.43 10.04
CA GLU A 65 9.19 78.37 11.02
C GLU A 65 10.21 77.27 10.75
N ALA A 66 11.03 77.06 11.74
CA ALA A 66 11.95 75.92 11.80
C ALA A 66 11.16 74.64 11.85
N SER A 67 10.95 74.03 10.69
CA SER A 67 10.40 72.69 10.61
C SER A 67 11.50 71.73 11.09
N SER A 68 11.34 71.28 12.33
CA SER A 68 12.02 70.11 12.87
C SER A 68 11.73 68.93 11.94
N THR A 69 12.69 68.58 11.15
CA THR A 69 12.67 67.35 10.34
C THR A 69 12.67 66.17 11.30
N LYS A 70 11.50 65.73 11.69
CA LYS A 70 11.30 64.41 12.30
C LYS A 70 11.69 63.44 11.20
N GLN A 71 12.92 62.92 11.24
CA GLN A 71 13.30 61.79 10.42
C GLN A 71 12.31 60.66 10.70
N GLU A 72 11.39 60.49 9.80
CA GLU A 72 10.56 59.29 9.74
C GLU A 72 11.52 58.13 9.39
N ILE A 73 11.94 57.46 10.45
CA ILE A 73 12.74 56.26 10.32
C ILE A 73 11.84 55.23 9.61
N THR A 74 12.03 55.06 8.32
CA THR A 74 11.39 53.99 7.54
C THR A 74 11.84 52.67 8.16
N ARG A 75 11.07 52.11 9.09
CA ARG A 75 11.35 50.82 9.69
C ARG A 75 11.22 49.75 8.60
N GLU A 76 12.32 49.09 8.31
CA GLU A 76 12.27 47.89 7.44
C GLU A 76 11.27 46.86 8.06
N PRO A 77 10.38 46.28 7.26
CA PRO A 77 9.43 45.31 7.78
C PRO A 77 10.17 44.09 8.35
N GLY A 78 9.89 43.79 9.63
CA GLY A 78 10.51 42.64 10.32
C GLY A 78 11.78 42.96 11.13
N VAL A 79 12.19 44.23 11.24
CA VAL A 79 13.27 44.68 12.11
C VAL A 79 12.70 45.43 13.30
N PHE A 80 13.21 45.12 14.50
CA PHE A 80 12.74 45.64 15.79
C PHE A 80 13.90 46.23 16.58
N ASP A 81 13.77 47.48 17.01
CA ASP A 81 14.72 48.13 17.90
C ASP A 81 14.16 48.02 19.34
N ILE A 82 14.92 47.49 20.25
CA ILE A 82 14.53 47.19 21.64
C ILE A 82 15.36 48.06 22.59
N GLU A 83 14.69 48.76 23.50
CA GLU A 83 15.38 49.64 24.47
C GLU A 83 16.18 48.87 25.53
N HIS A 84 15.66 47.68 25.91
CA HIS A 84 16.28 46.82 26.94
C HIS A 84 16.59 45.42 26.43
N PRO A 85 17.60 45.24 25.54
CA PRO A 85 17.96 43.97 24.96
C PRO A 85 18.53 42.96 25.99
N GLU A 86 19.03 43.47 27.12
CA GLU A 86 19.58 42.68 28.22
C GLU A 86 18.54 41.79 28.94
N LEU A 87 17.27 42.09 28.79
CA LEU A 87 16.19 41.31 29.36
C LEU A 87 16.00 39.95 28.65
N PHE A 88 16.48 39.84 27.42
CA PHE A 88 16.27 38.65 26.60
C PHE A 88 17.55 37.79 26.56
N LYS A 89 17.38 36.53 26.93
CA LYS A 89 18.47 35.56 26.85
C LYS A 89 18.75 35.26 25.38
N LEU A 90 20.00 35.39 24.98
CA LEU A 90 20.49 35.01 23.67
C LEU A 90 21.10 33.61 23.72
N VAL A 91 20.86 32.84 22.65
CA VAL A 91 21.42 31.52 22.45
C VAL A 91 22.04 31.47 21.04
N ALA A 92 23.26 30.94 20.96
CA ALA A 92 23.89 30.73 19.66
C ALA A 92 23.24 29.57 18.93
N VAL A 93 23.05 29.73 17.63
CA VAL A 93 22.62 28.66 16.73
C VAL A 93 23.74 27.61 16.66
N GLU A 94 23.45 26.40 17.06
CA GLU A 94 24.42 25.31 17.12
C GLU A 94 24.27 24.37 15.91
N THR A 95 25.41 23.78 15.51
CA THR A 95 25.37 22.64 14.59
C THR A 95 25.57 21.37 15.38
N ARG A 96 24.62 20.46 15.31
CA ARG A 96 24.70 19.14 15.94
C ARG A 96 24.69 18.03 14.91
N GLN A 97 25.42 16.96 15.19
CA GLN A 97 25.36 15.73 14.39
C GLN A 97 24.12 14.95 14.79
N LEU A 98 23.08 15.01 13.98
CA LEU A 98 21.84 14.29 14.22
C LEU A 98 21.67 13.14 13.22
N PRO A 99 21.09 11.99 13.65
CA PRO A 99 20.78 10.91 12.73
C PRO A 99 19.76 11.42 11.70
N SER A 100 20.03 11.19 10.44
CA SER A 100 19.09 11.52 9.38
C SER A 100 17.82 10.68 9.55
N GLN A 101 16.65 11.30 9.42
CA GLN A 101 15.36 10.64 9.48
C GLN A 101 14.75 10.60 8.08
N VAL A 102 14.16 9.47 7.74
CA VAL A 102 13.40 9.29 6.51
C VAL A 102 11.97 8.94 6.89
N ASN A 103 11.02 9.72 6.40
CA ASN A 103 9.61 9.45 6.58
C ASN A 103 9.05 8.86 5.29
N ALA A 104 8.37 7.73 5.41
CA ALA A 104 7.73 7.09 4.26
C ALA A 104 6.30 6.67 4.59
N ASN A 105 5.41 6.90 3.64
CA ASN A 105 4.04 6.44 3.73
C ASN A 105 3.97 4.96 3.38
N GLY A 106 3.07 4.25 4.02
CA GLY A 106 2.89 2.84 3.80
C GLY A 106 1.51 2.35 4.19
N THR A 107 1.29 1.08 4.00
CA THR A 107 0.05 0.38 4.36
C THR A 107 0.33 -0.88 5.13
N VAL A 108 -0.55 -1.18 6.07
CA VAL A 108 -0.53 -2.45 6.81
C VAL A 108 -0.98 -3.56 5.86
N SER A 109 -0.19 -4.62 5.77
CA SER A 109 -0.47 -5.81 4.95
C SER A 109 -0.29 -7.07 5.80
N PRO A 110 -1.00 -8.16 5.49
CA PRO A 110 -0.73 -9.44 6.14
C PRO A 110 0.65 -9.96 5.76
N ASP A 111 1.24 -10.77 6.63
CA ASP A 111 2.46 -11.50 6.30
C ASP A 111 2.16 -12.57 5.26
N VAL A 112 2.72 -12.43 4.05
CA VAL A 112 2.53 -13.38 2.95
C VAL A 112 2.96 -14.80 3.33
N ASN A 113 3.99 -14.95 4.18
CA ASN A 113 4.46 -16.27 4.63
C ASN A 113 3.47 -16.95 5.59
N ARG A 114 2.54 -16.19 6.17
CA ARG A 114 1.51 -16.65 7.09
C ARG A 114 0.10 -16.54 6.49
N THR A 115 0.04 -16.37 5.17
CA THR A 115 -1.19 -16.21 4.42
C THR A 115 -1.39 -17.42 3.53
N ILE A 116 -2.56 -18.03 3.58
CA ILE A 116 -2.94 -19.18 2.76
C ILE A 116 -4.14 -18.82 1.91
N HIS A 117 -4.00 -19.08 0.62
CA HIS A 117 -5.09 -18.96 -0.34
C HIS A 117 -5.86 -20.28 -0.41
N VAL A 118 -7.15 -20.20 -0.18
CA VAL A 118 -8.04 -21.37 -0.22
C VAL A 118 -8.80 -21.37 -1.54
N THR A 119 -8.58 -22.43 -2.31
CA THR A 119 -9.22 -22.67 -3.61
C THR A 119 -10.08 -23.91 -3.55
N SER A 120 -11.00 -24.10 -4.49
CA SER A 120 -11.75 -25.34 -4.64
C SER A 120 -11.08 -26.30 -5.60
N MET A 121 -11.02 -27.58 -5.25
CA MET A 121 -10.53 -28.64 -6.14
C MET A 121 -11.63 -29.14 -7.11
N GLY A 122 -12.90 -28.95 -6.78
CA GLY A 122 -14.03 -29.34 -7.62
C GLY A 122 -14.88 -28.15 -8.05
N SER A 123 -15.53 -28.26 -9.19
CA SER A 123 -16.54 -27.29 -9.65
C SER A 123 -17.89 -27.57 -9.03
N GLY A 124 -18.72 -26.55 -8.90
CA GLY A 124 -20.05 -26.71 -8.35
C GLY A 124 -20.73 -25.39 -8.00
N ARG A 125 -21.83 -25.49 -7.25
CA ARG A 125 -22.57 -24.34 -6.74
C ARG A 125 -22.47 -24.29 -5.22
N VAL A 126 -22.19 -23.11 -4.67
CA VAL A 126 -22.18 -22.86 -3.23
C VAL A 126 -23.61 -23.05 -2.69
N VAL A 127 -23.75 -24.00 -1.76
CA VAL A 127 -25.02 -24.28 -1.07
C VAL A 127 -25.12 -23.45 0.19
N ASP A 128 -24.04 -23.42 0.96
CA ASP A 128 -24.01 -22.75 2.25
C ASP A 128 -22.64 -22.16 2.52
N LEU A 129 -22.62 -20.93 3.04
CA LEU A 129 -21.45 -20.18 3.41
C LEU A 129 -21.49 -19.94 4.92
N LYS A 130 -20.54 -20.53 5.65
CA LYS A 130 -20.53 -20.53 7.14
C LYS A 130 -19.73 -19.38 7.74
N VAL A 131 -18.89 -18.72 6.96
CA VAL A 131 -17.93 -17.73 7.42
C VAL A 131 -18.04 -16.45 6.62
N ARG A 132 -17.56 -15.34 7.19
CA ARG A 132 -17.57 -14.00 6.60
C ARG A 132 -16.19 -13.38 6.64
N LEU A 133 -16.01 -12.36 5.84
CA LEU A 133 -14.81 -11.53 5.91
C LEU A 133 -14.59 -10.98 7.32
N GLY A 134 -13.39 -11.16 7.87
CA GLY A 134 -13.02 -10.76 9.22
C GLY A 134 -13.23 -11.82 10.30
N ASP A 135 -13.89 -12.94 10.01
CA ASP A 135 -14.07 -14.02 10.98
C ASP A 135 -12.74 -14.74 11.26
N PHE A 136 -12.54 -15.10 12.52
CA PHE A 136 -11.45 -15.98 12.91
C PHE A 136 -11.89 -17.44 12.77
N VAL A 137 -11.08 -18.23 12.07
CA VAL A 137 -11.31 -19.67 11.86
C VAL A 137 -10.16 -20.50 12.41
N ARG A 138 -10.46 -21.68 12.89
CA ARG A 138 -9.48 -22.68 13.30
C ARG A 138 -9.24 -23.69 12.18
N LYS A 139 -8.05 -24.27 12.17
CA LYS A 139 -7.75 -25.38 11.25
C LYS A 139 -8.82 -26.48 11.35
N GLY A 140 -9.40 -26.83 10.20
CA GLY A 140 -10.46 -27.83 10.08
C GLY A 140 -11.89 -27.27 10.15
N ASP A 141 -12.10 -26.02 10.51
CA ASP A 141 -13.43 -25.40 10.51
C ASP A 141 -14.02 -25.39 9.11
N LEU A 142 -15.33 -25.61 9.04
CA LEU A 142 -16.07 -25.61 7.77
C LEU A 142 -16.29 -24.18 7.29
N LEU A 143 -15.71 -23.84 6.14
CA LEU A 143 -15.87 -22.52 5.52
C LEU A 143 -17.14 -22.45 4.69
N MET A 144 -17.34 -23.44 3.82
CA MET A 144 -18.53 -23.50 2.96
C MET A 144 -18.79 -24.92 2.48
N THR A 145 -19.98 -25.13 1.95
CA THR A 145 -20.40 -26.37 1.29
C THR A 145 -20.75 -26.09 -0.17
N VAL A 146 -20.32 -26.98 -1.06
CA VAL A 146 -20.50 -26.87 -2.50
C VAL A 146 -21.18 -28.12 -3.03
N SER A 147 -22.27 -27.97 -3.75
CA SER A 147 -22.88 -29.08 -4.52
C SER A 147 -22.07 -29.26 -5.81
N SER A 148 -21.39 -30.40 -5.94
CA SER A 148 -20.48 -30.69 -7.05
C SER A 148 -20.98 -31.87 -7.86
N ALA A 149 -21.18 -31.65 -9.17
CA ALA A 149 -21.50 -32.72 -10.11
C ALA A 149 -20.30 -33.66 -10.33
N ASP A 150 -19.08 -33.10 -10.30
CA ASP A 150 -17.85 -33.87 -10.46
C ASP A 150 -17.68 -34.88 -9.33
N LEU A 151 -17.95 -34.44 -8.08
CA LEU A 151 -17.90 -35.32 -6.91
C LEU A 151 -19.02 -36.37 -6.97
N ALA A 152 -20.22 -36.00 -7.43
CA ALA A 152 -21.31 -36.95 -7.59
C ALA A 152 -20.96 -38.04 -8.61
N GLY A 153 -20.33 -37.69 -9.73
CA GLY A 153 -19.84 -38.62 -10.74
C GLY A 153 -18.77 -39.54 -10.20
N ALA A 154 -17.71 -38.99 -9.60
CA ALA A 154 -16.63 -39.78 -8.99
C ALA A 154 -17.11 -40.74 -7.90
N THR A 155 -18.10 -40.30 -7.09
CA THR A 155 -18.74 -41.14 -6.07
C THR A 155 -19.53 -42.30 -6.68
N ALA A 156 -20.28 -42.05 -7.76
CA ALA A 156 -20.98 -43.08 -8.48
C ALA A 156 -20.06 -44.12 -9.10
N ASP A 157 -18.93 -43.68 -9.71
CA ASP A 157 -17.92 -44.56 -10.27
C ASP A 157 -17.26 -45.42 -9.18
N TYR A 158 -16.97 -44.86 -8.01
CA TYR A 158 -16.45 -45.60 -6.87
C TYR A 158 -17.44 -46.67 -6.36
N GLN A 159 -18.73 -46.32 -6.24
CA GLN A 159 -19.73 -47.25 -5.81
C GLN A 159 -19.91 -48.39 -6.81
N LYS A 160 -19.84 -48.10 -8.11
CA LYS A 160 -19.86 -49.09 -9.18
C LYS A 160 -18.65 -50.02 -9.10
N ALA A 161 -17.45 -49.47 -9.01
CA ALA A 161 -16.22 -50.25 -8.88
C ALA A 161 -16.28 -51.19 -7.65
N ARG A 162 -16.80 -50.74 -6.53
CA ARG A 162 -17.00 -51.58 -5.34
C ARG A 162 -17.97 -52.74 -5.58
N ALA A 163 -19.09 -52.48 -6.29
CA ALA A 163 -20.04 -53.50 -6.61
C ALA A 163 -19.45 -54.58 -7.55
N ASP A 164 -18.64 -54.13 -8.53
CA ASP A 164 -17.95 -55.02 -9.48
C ASP A 164 -16.87 -55.85 -8.78
N GLU A 165 -16.11 -55.29 -7.84
CA GLU A 165 -15.10 -55.99 -7.01
C GLU A 165 -15.81 -57.06 -6.14
N GLU A 166 -16.89 -56.72 -5.47
CA GLU A 166 -17.64 -57.69 -4.66
C GLU A 166 -18.17 -58.82 -5.48
N LEU A 167 -18.62 -58.58 -6.72
CA LEU A 167 -19.06 -59.62 -7.67
C LEU A 167 -17.88 -60.55 -8.06
N ALA A 168 -16.69 -59.96 -8.42
CA ALA A 168 -15.50 -60.69 -8.81
C ALA A 168 -14.94 -61.53 -7.64
N ARG A 169 -14.96 -60.97 -6.42
CA ARG A 169 -14.54 -61.66 -5.20
C ARG A 169 -15.39 -62.91 -4.94
N ARG A 170 -16.73 -62.75 -5.03
CA ARG A 170 -17.64 -63.91 -4.88
C ARG A 170 -17.49 -64.94 -6.00
N ALA A 171 -17.16 -64.51 -7.22
CA ALA A 171 -16.86 -65.42 -8.34
C ALA A 171 -15.58 -66.19 -8.07
N LEU A 172 -14.51 -65.53 -7.59
CA LEU A 172 -13.26 -66.18 -7.20
C LEU A 172 -13.46 -67.19 -6.06
N GLU A 173 -14.18 -66.85 -5.01
CA GLU A 173 -14.52 -67.75 -3.90
C GLU A 173 -15.21 -69.04 -4.40
N ARG A 174 -16.18 -68.91 -5.32
CA ARG A 174 -16.81 -70.08 -5.96
C ARG A 174 -15.88 -70.88 -6.83
N ALA A 175 -15.04 -70.20 -7.63
CA ALA A 175 -14.05 -70.85 -8.49
C ALA A 175 -13.04 -71.65 -7.66
N GLN A 176 -12.55 -71.12 -6.57
CA GLN A 176 -11.64 -71.75 -5.64
C GLN A 176 -12.25 -73.02 -5.05
N LEU A 177 -13.53 -72.95 -4.57
CA LEU A 177 -14.23 -74.09 -4.00
C LEU A 177 -14.45 -75.23 -5.03
N LEU A 178 -14.74 -74.90 -6.29
CA LEU A 178 -14.88 -75.88 -7.36
C LEU A 178 -13.55 -76.47 -7.78
N TYR A 179 -12.48 -75.71 -7.83
CA TYR A 179 -11.14 -76.18 -8.12
C TYR A 179 -10.62 -77.17 -7.07
N ASP A 180 -10.83 -76.86 -5.77
CA ASP A 180 -10.44 -77.70 -4.64
C ASP A 180 -11.15 -79.06 -4.67
N ARG A 181 -12.32 -79.11 -5.33
CA ARG A 181 -13.10 -80.36 -5.53
C ARG A 181 -12.84 -81.03 -6.87
N GLY A 182 -11.88 -80.55 -7.66
CA GLY A 182 -11.51 -81.09 -8.96
C GLY A 182 -12.55 -80.87 -10.08
N ALA A 183 -13.51 -79.91 -9.86
CA ALA A 183 -14.60 -79.62 -10.79
C ALA A 183 -14.35 -78.40 -11.69
N LEU A 184 -13.18 -77.74 -11.56
CA LEU A 184 -12.81 -76.55 -12.35
C LEU A 184 -11.35 -76.67 -12.84
N ALA A 185 -11.04 -76.21 -14.05
CA ALA A 185 -9.70 -76.17 -14.58
C ALA A 185 -8.86 -75.05 -13.94
N ALA A 186 -7.55 -75.25 -13.76
CA ALA A 186 -6.64 -74.22 -13.19
C ALA A 186 -6.68 -72.88 -13.97
N LYS A 187 -6.83 -72.93 -15.29
CA LYS A 187 -6.95 -71.77 -16.15
C LYS A 187 -8.18 -70.87 -15.76
N ASP A 188 -9.28 -71.52 -15.42
CA ASP A 188 -10.50 -70.79 -15.09
C ASP A 188 -10.42 -70.14 -13.67
N LEU A 189 -9.71 -70.82 -12.74
CA LEU A 189 -9.37 -70.25 -11.44
C LEU A 189 -8.49 -69.00 -11.58
N GLU A 190 -7.41 -69.14 -12.43
CA GLU A 190 -6.50 -68.03 -12.71
C GLU A 190 -7.25 -66.84 -13.37
N ALA A 191 -8.19 -67.11 -14.28
CA ALA A 191 -9.01 -66.09 -14.88
C ALA A 191 -9.89 -65.34 -13.85
N ALA A 192 -10.50 -66.11 -12.89
CA ALA A 192 -11.25 -65.52 -11.81
C ALA A 192 -10.40 -64.68 -10.85
N HIS A 193 -9.15 -65.11 -10.56
CA HIS A 193 -8.20 -64.38 -9.76
C HIS A 193 -7.80 -63.02 -10.42
N ASN A 194 -7.43 -63.12 -11.71
CA ASN A 194 -7.10 -61.93 -12.49
C ASN A 194 -8.25 -60.93 -12.60
N ALA A 195 -9.49 -61.42 -12.67
CA ALA A 195 -10.68 -60.56 -12.71
C ALA A 195 -10.88 -59.81 -11.36
N GLU A 196 -10.65 -60.52 -10.24
CA GLU A 196 -10.76 -59.89 -8.92
C GLU A 196 -9.65 -58.91 -8.67
N ASP A 197 -8.38 -59.22 -9.05
CA ASP A 197 -7.24 -58.30 -8.92
C ASP A 197 -7.46 -57.03 -9.74
N LYS A 198 -7.99 -57.13 -10.97
CA LYS A 198 -8.34 -56.00 -11.78
C LYS A 198 -9.41 -55.12 -11.10
N ALA A 199 -10.48 -55.74 -10.59
CA ALA A 199 -11.54 -55.04 -9.92
C ALA A 199 -11.03 -54.32 -8.65
N LYS A 200 -10.09 -54.89 -7.90
CA LYS A 200 -9.43 -54.21 -6.76
C LYS A 200 -8.71 -52.94 -7.18
N VAL A 201 -7.97 -52.99 -8.30
CA VAL A 201 -7.25 -51.81 -8.85
C VAL A 201 -8.26 -50.75 -9.26
N ASP A 202 -9.40 -51.12 -9.87
CA ASP A 202 -10.43 -50.18 -10.28
C ASP A 202 -11.05 -49.50 -9.05
N VAL A 203 -11.28 -50.22 -7.94
CA VAL A 203 -11.74 -49.65 -6.66
C VAL A 203 -10.71 -48.65 -6.11
N ALA A 204 -9.43 -49.04 -6.04
CA ALA A 204 -8.38 -48.18 -5.50
C ALA A 204 -8.24 -46.88 -6.32
N THR A 205 -8.33 -46.98 -7.65
CA THR A 205 -8.27 -45.81 -8.55
C THR A 205 -9.43 -44.86 -8.37
N SER A 206 -10.64 -45.40 -8.35
CA SER A 206 -11.85 -44.58 -8.16
C SER A 206 -11.97 -43.99 -6.74
N GLU A 207 -11.52 -44.72 -5.70
CA GLU A 207 -11.38 -44.18 -4.35
C GLU A 207 -10.43 -42.99 -4.30
N GLN A 208 -9.27 -43.13 -4.92
CA GLN A 208 -8.30 -42.04 -4.98
C GLN A 208 -8.85 -40.83 -5.73
N HIS A 209 -9.61 -41.03 -6.80
CA HIS A 209 -10.26 -39.95 -7.54
C HIS A 209 -11.26 -39.17 -6.66
N VAL A 210 -12.10 -39.85 -5.88
CA VAL A 210 -13.00 -39.21 -4.90
C VAL A 210 -12.21 -38.36 -3.90
N ARG A 211 -11.09 -38.90 -3.37
CA ARG A 211 -10.24 -38.15 -2.41
C ARG A 211 -9.56 -36.91 -3.02
N ILE A 212 -9.10 -37.00 -4.27
CA ILE A 212 -8.47 -35.87 -4.98
C ILE A 212 -9.45 -34.70 -5.14
N ILE A 213 -10.71 -34.98 -5.44
CA ILE A 213 -11.76 -33.96 -5.55
C ILE A 213 -12.14 -33.40 -4.15
N GLY A 214 -11.70 -34.04 -3.05
CA GLY A 214 -12.00 -33.65 -1.68
C GLY A 214 -13.24 -34.30 -1.09
N GLY A 215 -13.72 -35.40 -1.69
CA GLY A 215 -14.81 -36.23 -1.15
C GLY A 215 -14.32 -37.23 -0.09
N ASP A 216 -15.23 -37.71 0.73
CA ASP A 216 -15.01 -38.81 1.68
C ASP A 216 -15.60 -40.11 1.13
N PRO A 217 -14.79 -41.13 0.77
CA PRO A 217 -15.28 -42.41 0.29
C PRO A 217 -16.10 -43.16 1.32
N LEU A 218 -15.91 -42.93 2.63
CA LEU A 218 -16.66 -43.57 3.71
C LEU A 218 -18.05 -42.98 3.89
N HIS A 219 -18.20 -41.69 3.59
CA HIS A 219 -19.47 -40.98 3.69
C HIS A 219 -19.79 -40.29 2.36
N PRO A 220 -20.16 -41.08 1.35
CA PRO A 220 -20.41 -40.57 0.02
C PRO A 220 -21.57 -39.57 -0.01
N ALA A 221 -21.28 -38.31 -0.23
CA ALA A 221 -22.25 -37.26 -0.39
C ALA A 221 -21.84 -36.38 -1.61
N PRO A 222 -22.83 -35.88 -2.39
CA PRO A 222 -22.55 -35.02 -3.54
C PRO A 222 -22.17 -33.59 -3.13
N VAL A 223 -21.72 -33.42 -1.90
CA VAL A 223 -21.45 -32.13 -1.27
C VAL A 223 -19.97 -32.08 -0.87
N LEU A 224 -19.23 -31.18 -1.51
CA LEU A 224 -17.86 -30.88 -1.17
C LEU A 224 -17.83 -29.93 0.04
N GLN A 225 -17.11 -30.30 1.08
CA GLN A 225 -16.87 -29.49 2.27
C GLN A 225 -15.51 -28.79 2.18
N LEU A 226 -15.51 -27.48 2.00
CA LEU A 226 -14.30 -26.68 2.04
C LEU A 226 -13.99 -26.30 3.49
N ARG A 227 -12.84 -26.76 3.99
CA ARG A 227 -12.41 -26.54 5.36
C ARG A 227 -11.14 -25.67 5.40
N ALA A 228 -10.96 -24.94 6.50
CA ALA A 228 -9.79 -24.13 6.75
C ALA A 228 -8.52 -25.00 6.88
N PRO A 229 -7.48 -24.80 6.04
CA PRO A 229 -6.23 -25.56 6.13
C PRO A 229 -5.37 -25.12 7.31
N VAL A 230 -5.53 -23.88 7.77
CA VAL A 230 -4.82 -23.25 8.90
C VAL A 230 -5.78 -22.44 9.76
N SER A 231 -5.34 -22.12 10.99
CA SER A 231 -6.05 -21.16 11.84
C SER A 231 -5.62 -19.74 11.48
N GLY A 232 -6.57 -18.80 11.46
CA GLY A 232 -6.30 -17.40 11.13
C GLY A 232 -7.57 -16.61 10.90
N THR A 233 -7.44 -15.38 10.47
CA THR A 233 -8.55 -14.48 10.12
C THR A 233 -8.75 -14.47 8.61
N ILE A 234 -10.00 -14.47 8.16
CA ILE A 234 -10.36 -14.34 6.75
C ILE A 234 -10.14 -12.89 6.34
N VAL A 235 -9.11 -12.65 5.52
CA VAL A 235 -8.73 -11.30 5.04
C VAL A 235 -9.29 -10.98 3.66
N GLU A 236 -9.68 -12.02 2.89
CA GLU A 236 -10.36 -11.87 1.60
C GLU A 236 -11.42 -12.96 1.45
N GLN A 237 -12.54 -12.58 0.86
CA GLN A 237 -13.63 -13.46 0.48
C GLN A 237 -14.10 -13.07 -0.91
N ASN A 238 -13.87 -13.96 -1.89
CA ASN A 238 -14.21 -13.74 -3.30
C ASN A 238 -15.30 -14.70 -3.76
N VAL A 239 -16.15 -15.13 -2.84
CA VAL A 239 -17.26 -16.04 -3.10
C VAL A 239 -18.51 -15.57 -2.37
N ALA A 240 -19.66 -15.68 -3.05
CA ALA A 240 -20.97 -15.39 -2.49
C ALA A 240 -21.84 -16.67 -2.39
N GLY A 241 -22.87 -16.61 -1.55
CA GLY A 241 -23.85 -17.69 -1.45
C GLY A 241 -24.57 -17.88 -2.77
N SER A 242 -24.83 -19.15 -3.13
CA SER A 242 -25.49 -19.56 -4.39
C SER A 242 -24.69 -19.30 -5.67
N GLU A 243 -23.44 -18.87 -5.57
CA GLU A 243 -22.56 -18.66 -6.71
C GLU A 243 -22.04 -19.98 -7.27
N GLY A 244 -21.81 -20.01 -8.59
CA GLY A 244 -21.13 -21.12 -9.27
C GLY A 244 -19.61 -20.94 -9.19
N ILE A 245 -18.92 -21.92 -8.65
CA ILE A 245 -17.46 -21.97 -8.63
C ILE A 245 -16.93 -22.95 -9.65
N LYS A 246 -15.77 -22.62 -10.23
CA LYS A 246 -15.02 -23.51 -11.12
C LYS A 246 -13.81 -24.07 -10.39
N SER A 247 -13.37 -25.26 -10.78
CA SER A 247 -12.12 -25.82 -10.25
C SER A 247 -10.91 -25.11 -10.82
N LEU A 248 -9.85 -25.04 -10.07
CA LEU A 248 -8.44 -24.66 -10.24
C LEU A 248 -8.00 -23.76 -11.43
N ASP A 249 -8.69 -23.74 -12.56
CA ASP A 249 -8.27 -22.97 -13.73
C ASP A 249 -8.81 -21.53 -13.72
N ASN A 250 -7.94 -20.57 -13.42
CA ASN A 250 -8.17 -19.10 -13.57
C ASN A 250 -9.25 -18.45 -12.68
N THR A 251 -9.62 -19.05 -11.57
CA THR A 251 -10.51 -18.38 -10.60
C THR A 251 -9.70 -17.69 -9.50
N PRO A 252 -10.13 -16.50 -9.05
CA PRO A 252 -9.55 -15.90 -7.85
C PRO A 252 -9.73 -16.83 -6.66
N ASN A 253 -8.84 -16.73 -5.66
CA ASN A 253 -8.96 -17.47 -4.41
C ASN A 253 -10.36 -17.28 -3.83
N LEU A 254 -10.95 -18.36 -3.32
CA LEU A 254 -12.27 -18.26 -2.68
C LEU A 254 -12.17 -17.52 -1.34
N PHE A 255 -11.14 -17.87 -0.57
CA PHE A 255 -10.80 -17.20 0.68
C PHE A 255 -9.30 -17.01 0.77
N THR A 256 -8.90 -15.98 1.48
CA THR A 256 -7.53 -15.80 1.95
C THR A 256 -7.56 -15.78 3.48
N ILE A 257 -6.85 -16.72 4.11
CA ILE A 257 -6.75 -16.84 5.56
C ILE A 257 -5.35 -16.40 5.96
N ALA A 258 -5.25 -15.44 6.87
CA ALA A 258 -3.97 -14.92 7.36
C ALA A 258 -3.88 -14.99 8.89
N ASP A 259 -2.71 -15.36 9.39
CA ASP A 259 -2.36 -15.17 10.79
C ASP A 259 -1.91 -13.72 10.99
N LEU A 260 -2.76 -12.95 11.65
CA LEU A 260 -2.56 -11.53 11.92
C LEU A 260 -1.82 -11.24 13.24
N SER A 261 -1.22 -12.25 13.89
CA SER A 261 -0.39 -12.04 15.11
C SER A 261 0.85 -11.18 14.83
N GLN A 262 1.33 -11.20 13.60
CA GLN A 262 2.30 -10.29 13.01
C GLN A 262 1.76 -9.73 11.71
N VAL A 263 2.06 -8.46 11.47
CA VAL A 263 1.70 -7.79 10.23
C VAL A 263 2.92 -7.10 9.64
N TRP A 264 2.87 -6.83 8.37
CA TRP A 264 3.85 -6.02 7.69
C TRP A 264 3.30 -4.61 7.48
N VAL A 265 4.19 -3.63 7.55
CA VAL A 265 3.94 -2.32 6.98
C VAL A 265 4.84 -2.19 5.76
N VAL A 266 4.22 -2.07 4.60
CA VAL A 266 4.92 -1.90 3.33
C VAL A 266 4.93 -0.42 3.00
N CYS A 267 6.11 0.19 3.08
CA CYS A 267 6.32 1.61 2.87
C CYS A 267 6.99 1.86 1.52
N ASP A 268 6.67 3.01 0.93
CA ASP A 268 7.30 3.50 -0.29
C ASP A 268 8.42 4.48 0.08
N VAL A 269 9.67 4.05 -0.07
CA VAL A 269 10.85 4.90 0.14
C VAL A 269 11.37 5.35 -1.21
N PHE A 270 11.49 6.67 -1.41
CA PHE A 270 11.97 7.23 -2.66
C PHE A 270 13.47 6.97 -2.88
N GLU A 271 13.87 6.94 -4.15
CA GLU A 271 15.25 6.66 -4.58
C GLU A 271 16.29 7.53 -3.84
N ASN A 272 16.00 8.81 -3.64
CA ASN A 272 16.91 9.75 -2.96
C ASN A 272 17.19 9.38 -1.50
N ASP A 273 16.23 8.75 -0.83
CA ASP A 273 16.29 8.40 0.59
C ASP A 273 16.71 6.95 0.82
N LEU A 274 16.73 6.14 -0.24
CA LEU A 274 16.99 4.72 -0.15
C LEU A 274 18.37 4.40 0.45
N GLY A 275 19.37 5.26 0.17
CA GLY A 275 20.72 5.13 0.73
C GLY A 275 20.83 5.36 2.25
N LEU A 276 19.74 5.82 2.88
CA LEU A 276 19.67 6.08 4.32
C LEU A 276 18.95 4.95 5.10
N VAL A 277 18.27 4.02 4.41
CA VAL A 277 17.49 2.93 5.01
C VAL A 277 18.17 1.60 4.73
N HIS A 278 18.35 0.78 5.77
CA HIS A 278 19.01 -0.53 5.65
C HIS A 278 18.19 -1.61 6.32
N VAL A 279 18.35 -2.84 5.83
CA VAL A 279 17.75 -4.02 6.47
C VAL A 279 18.30 -4.13 7.91
N GLY A 280 17.37 -4.31 8.84
CA GLY A 280 17.65 -4.40 10.27
C GLY A 280 17.56 -3.06 11.01
N ASP A 281 17.36 -1.94 10.33
CA ASP A 281 17.18 -0.64 11.00
C ASP A 281 15.85 -0.62 11.78
N ALA A 282 15.86 0.12 12.90
CA ALA A 282 14.65 0.37 13.67
C ALA A 282 13.77 1.40 12.93
N ALA A 283 12.47 1.14 12.93
CA ALA A 283 11.48 2.03 12.38
C ALA A 283 10.39 2.30 13.42
N GLU A 284 9.98 3.54 13.51
CA GLU A 284 8.82 3.94 14.30
C GLU A 284 7.63 4.11 13.37
N VAL A 285 6.59 3.33 13.60
CA VAL A 285 5.39 3.37 12.75
C VAL A 285 4.26 4.04 13.51
N ARG A 286 3.65 5.04 12.90
CA ARG A 286 2.44 5.71 13.37
C ARG A 286 1.30 5.42 12.41
N LEU A 287 0.14 5.09 12.94
CA LEU A 287 -1.05 4.85 12.14
C LEU A 287 -2.03 6.00 12.32
N ASN A 288 -2.72 6.38 11.26
CA ASN A 288 -3.74 7.42 11.31
C ASN A 288 -4.90 7.05 12.27
N ALA A 289 -5.16 5.75 12.44
CA ALA A 289 -6.17 5.25 13.37
C ALA A 289 -5.75 5.39 14.86
N PHE A 290 -4.45 5.51 15.14
CA PHE A 290 -3.90 5.59 16.50
C PHE A 290 -2.78 6.65 16.55
N PRO A 291 -3.12 7.97 16.47
CA PRO A 291 -2.13 9.03 16.31
C PRO A 291 -1.18 9.16 17.50
N ASP A 292 -1.65 8.85 18.71
CA ASP A 292 -0.88 8.95 19.95
C ASP A 292 -0.02 7.71 20.25
N ARG A 293 -0.16 6.64 19.43
CA ARG A 293 0.54 5.38 19.65
C ARG A 293 1.62 5.18 18.62
N VAL A 294 2.84 4.92 19.07
CA VAL A 294 3.97 4.55 18.22
C VAL A 294 4.17 3.04 18.29
N PHE A 295 4.23 2.40 17.13
CA PHE A 295 4.48 0.98 17.01
C PHE A 295 5.94 0.77 16.60
N PRO A 296 6.77 0.21 17.47
CA PRO A 296 8.15 -0.07 17.11
C PRO A 296 8.20 -1.25 16.14
N GLY A 297 8.94 -1.07 15.06
CA GLY A 297 9.15 -2.09 14.04
C GLY A 297 10.61 -2.21 13.62
N LYS A 298 10.89 -3.18 12.78
CA LYS A 298 12.19 -3.42 12.21
C LYS A 298 12.09 -3.65 10.72
N VAL A 299 12.99 -3.02 9.96
CA VAL A 299 13.11 -3.26 8.51
C VAL A 299 13.55 -4.70 8.27
N SER A 300 12.69 -5.49 7.66
CA SER A 300 12.94 -6.89 7.34
C SER A 300 13.49 -7.09 5.94
N ASP A 301 13.05 -6.25 5.00
CA ASP A 301 13.42 -6.37 3.59
C ASP A 301 13.27 -5.03 2.87
N ILE A 302 14.07 -4.86 1.82
CA ILE A 302 14.02 -3.71 0.92
C ILE A 302 13.99 -4.27 -0.50
N SER A 303 12.96 -3.92 -1.27
CA SER A 303 12.84 -4.36 -2.67
C SER A 303 14.07 -3.97 -3.47
N ARG A 304 14.57 -4.91 -4.26
CA ARG A 304 15.67 -4.67 -5.20
C ARG A 304 15.21 -4.04 -6.52
N VAL A 305 13.91 -3.91 -6.70
CA VAL A 305 13.30 -3.34 -7.90
C VAL A 305 12.51 -2.11 -7.48
N LEU A 306 12.78 -0.99 -8.14
CA LEU A 306 12.01 0.23 -7.98
C LEU A 306 10.72 0.16 -8.81
N ASP A 307 9.65 0.73 -8.27
CA ASP A 307 8.44 0.98 -9.05
C ASP A 307 8.74 2.11 -10.06
N PRO A 308 8.62 1.85 -11.37
CA PRO A 308 8.98 2.83 -12.40
C PRO A 308 8.08 4.07 -12.41
N ASN A 309 6.87 3.98 -11.87
CA ASN A 309 5.90 5.09 -11.86
C ASN A 309 6.18 6.05 -10.70
N THR A 310 6.47 5.51 -9.52
CA THR A 310 6.69 6.29 -8.30
C THR A 310 8.15 6.54 -7.99
N ARG A 311 9.07 5.79 -8.64
CA ARG A 311 10.52 5.77 -8.35
C ARG A 311 10.81 5.49 -6.88
N SER A 312 10.03 4.61 -6.28
CA SER A 312 10.18 4.20 -4.89
C SER A 312 10.51 2.71 -4.79
N ALA A 313 11.22 2.33 -3.73
CA ALA A 313 11.41 0.95 -3.32
C ALA A 313 10.40 0.59 -2.23
N LYS A 314 9.83 -0.59 -2.31
CA LYS A 314 9.00 -1.14 -1.24
C LYS A 314 9.90 -1.59 -0.09
N VAL A 315 9.75 -0.95 1.07
CA VAL A 315 10.44 -1.31 2.32
C VAL A 315 9.44 -1.98 3.24
N ARG A 316 9.78 -3.16 3.71
CA ARG A 316 8.93 -3.97 4.57
C ARG A 316 9.38 -3.86 6.03
N ILE A 317 8.46 -3.47 6.89
CA ILE A 317 8.66 -3.40 8.35
C ILE A 317 7.77 -4.47 8.98
N VAL A 318 8.33 -5.26 9.89
CA VAL A 318 7.58 -6.26 10.66
C VAL A 318 7.13 -5.62 11.97
N LEU A 319 5.83 -5.75 12.26
CA LEU A 319 5.21 -5.30 13.51
C LEU A 319 4.53 -6.47 14.22
N ALA A 320 4.68 -6.53 15.53
CA ALA A 320 3.89 -7.43 16.37
C ALA A 320 2.46 -6.87 16.52
N ASN A 321 1.46 -7.74 16.41
CA ASN A 321 0.05 -7.38 16.50
C ASN A 321 -0.70 -8.32 17.47
N GLY A 322 -0.16 -8.46 18.67
CA GLY A 322 -0.71 -9.38 19.69
C GLY A 322 -2.10 -8.98 20.19
N ASP A 323 -2.45 -7.69 20.13
CA ASP A 323 -3.76 -7.15 20.51
C ASP A 323 -4.77 -7.09 19.34
N GLY A 324 -4.37 -7.47 18.12
CA GLY A 324 -5.22 -7.45 16.93
C GLY A 324 -5.66 -6.05 16.49
N SER A 325 -5.02 -4.99 16.99
CA SER A 325 -5.37 -3.60 16.68
C SER A 325 -4.98 -3.20 15.26
N LEU A 326 -3.90 -3.79 14.72
CA LEU A 326 -3.41 -3.52 13.39
C LEU A 326 -4.17 -4.36 12.37
N ARG A 327 -4.90 -3.68 11.48
CA ARG A 327 -5.71 -4.34 10.45
C ARG A 327 -5.12 -4.10 9.07
N PRO A 328 -5.06 -5.11 8.20
CA PRO A 328 -4.69 -4.93 6.80
C PRO A 328 -5.50 -3.80 6.14
N GLY A 329 -4.84 -2.99 5.31
CA GLY A 329 -5.42 -1.82 4.67
C GLY A 329 -5.32 -0.51 5.45
N MET A 330 -4.87 -0.50 6.72
CA MET A 330 -4.63 0.74 7.46
C MET A 330 -3.44 1.50 6.87
N PHE A 331 -3.59 2.83 6.78
CA PHE A 331 -2.48 3.72 6.41
C PHE A 331 -1.56 3.99 7.58
N ALA A 332 -0.28 3.99 7.30
CA ALA A 332 0.78 4.20 8.27
C ALA A 332 1.85 5.14 7.73
N VAL A 333 2.50 5.84 8.63
CA VAL A 333 3.72 6.61 8.37
C VAL A 333 4.85 5.96 9.15
N ALA A 334 5.89 5.54 8.46
CA ALA A 334 7.09 4.98 9.06
C ALA A 334 8.21 6.03 9.09
N THR A 335 8.82 6.22 10.24
CA THR A 335 10.01 7.04 10.43
C THR A 335 11.20 6.12 10.63
N PHE A 336 12.12 6.11 9.68
CA PHE A 336 13.38 5.37 9.75
C PHE A 336 14.45 6.26 10.34
N ARG A 337 15.18 5.76 11.34
CA ARG A 337 16.35 6.44 11.89
C ARG A 337 17.60 5.88 11.24
N SER A 338 18.24 6.70 10.37
CA SER A 338 19.47 6.30 9.72
C SER A 338 20.62 6.22 10.72
N ARG A 339 21.55 5.31 10.46
CA ARG A 339 22.83 5.25 11.18
C ARG A 339 23.79 6.37 10.80
N LYS A 340 23.57 7.00 9.64
CA LYS A 340 24.35 8.14 9.19
C LYS A 340 23.86 9.40 9.92
N THR A 341 24.79 10.10 10.53
CA THR A 341 24.54 11.43 11.10
C THR A 341 24.89 12.49 10.08
N ALA A 342 24.14 13.58 10.07
CA ALA A 342 24.40 14.75 9.27
C ALA A 342 24.49 15.99 10.19
N PRO A 343 25.32 16.98 9.85
CA PRO A 343 25.33 18.25 10.57
C PRO A 343 23.99 18.96 10.33
N ARG A 344 23.26 19.24 11.41
CA ARG A 344 21.97 19.93 11.39
C ARG A 344 22.02 21.15 12.28
N ILE A 345 21.38 22.21 11.80
CA ILE A 345 21.24 23.46 12.54
C ILE A 345 20.12 23.25 13.57
N VAL A 346 20.42 23.56 14.84
CA VAL A 346 19.45 23.40 15.92
C VAL A 346 19.36 24.67 16.76
N VAL A 347 18.14 24.96 17.19
CA VAL A 347 17.84 26.05 18.15
C VAL A 347 16.92 25.50 19.25
N PRO A 348 16.90 26.10 20.44
CA PRO A 348 15.92 25.70 21.44
C PRO A 348 14.49 25.82 20.89
N THR A 349 13.60 24.87 21.18
CA THR A 349 12.23 24.90 20.69
C THR A 349 11.48 26.19 21.08
N THR A 350 11.82 26.79 22.22
CA THR A 350 11.28 28.05 22.69
C THR A 350 11.72 29.27 21.86
N ALA A 351 12.81 29.15 21.11
CA ALA A 351 13.31 30.20 20.19
C ALA A 351 12.54 30.26 18.87
N VAL A 352 11.74 29.26 18.57
CA VAL A 352 10.88 29.23 17.38
C VAL A 352 9.45 29.62 17.76
N MET A 353 8.88 30.55 17.01
CA MET A 353 7.49 31.00 17.16
C MET A 353 6.74 30.74 15.88
N ARG A 354 5.60 30.07 15.97
CA ARG A 354 4.69 29.87 14.83
C ARG A 354 3.68 31.00 14.74
N LEU A 355 3.69 31.70 13.61
CA LEU A 355 2.76 32.79 13.33
C LEU A 355 2.31 32.74 11.86
N HIS A 356 0.99 32.72 11.62
CA HIS A 356 0.36 32.64 10.29
C HIS A 356 0.92 31.45 9.44
N ASP A 357 0.95 30.26 10.03
CA ASP A 357 1.44 29.02 9.42
C ASP A 357 2.91 29.01 9.00
N LYS A 358 3.70 29.99 9.48
CA LYS A 358 5.13 30.08 9.28
C LYS A 358 5.86 30.06 10.61
N ASP A 359 7.05 29.46 10.61
CA ASP A 359 7.92 29.43 11.76
C ASP A 359 8.93 30.58 11.67
N TRP A 360 9.13 31.27 12.80
CA TRP A 360 9.95 32.47 12.89
C TRP A 360 10.93 32.37 14.05
N VAL A 361 12.12 32.94 13.84
CA VAL A 361 13.10 33.20 14.88
C VAL A 361 13.51 34.68 14.86
N PHE A 362 13.98 35.18 15.99
CA PHE A 362 14.48 36.55 16.12
C PHE A 362 15.98 36.52 16.26
N CYS A 363 16.70 36.97 15.21
CA CYS A 363 18.15 37.02 15.16
C CYS A 363 18.64 38.39 15.58
N LYS A 364 19.74 38.45 16.35
CA LYS A 364 20.40 39.70 16.73
C LYS A 364 21.25 40.21 15.56
N GLU A 365 21.00 41.43 15.07
CA GLU A 365 21.78 42.13 14.06
C GLU A 365 22.81 43.10 14.67
N ALA A 366 22.38 43.85 15.68
CA ALA A 366 23.20 44.81 16.39
C ALA A 366 22.88 44.82 17.88
N SER A 367 23.49 45.72 18.66
CA SER A 367 23.32 45.73 20.12
C SER A 367 21.83 45.77 20.54
N ASN A 368 21.02 46.60 19.87
CA ASN A 368 19.61 46.79 20.20
C ASN A 368 18.65 46.38 19.07
N ARG A 369 19.19 45.85 17.97
CA ARG A 369 18.42 45.55 16.76
C ARG A 369 18.29 44.06 16.54
N PHE A 370 17.04 43.63 16.34
CA PHE A 370 16.69 42.23 16.09
C PHE A 370 15.88 42.14 14.80
N ARG A 371 16.18 41.13 14.00
CA ARG A 371 15.48 40.84 12.75
C ARG A 371 14.67 39.52 12.91
N ARG A 372 13.42 39.58 12.52
CA ARG A 372 12.58 38.37 12.41
C ARG A 372 12.93 37.67 11.11
N MET A 373 13.34 36.39 11.21
CA MET A 373 13.70 35.55 10.07
C MET A 373 12.75 34.35 9.99
N GLU A 374 12.26 34.07 8.79
CA GLU A 374 11.47 32.87 8.51
C GLU A 374 12.41 31.67 8.49
N VAL A 375 11.99 30.59 9.14
CA VAL A 375 12.74 29.35 9.23
C VAL A 375 11.81 28.17 8.90
N HIS A 376 12.39 27.11 8.35
CA HIS A 376 11.66 25.87 8.13
C HIS A 376 12.13 24.83 9.13
N THR A 377 11.20 24.40 10.01
CA THR A 377 11.48 23.37 11.01
C THR A 377 11.25 21.97 10.43
N LEU A 378 12.22 21.05 10.61
CA LEU A 378 12.10 19.65 10.22
C LEU A 378 11.52 18.77 11.33
N GLY A 379 11.70 19.16 12.59
CA GLY A 379 11.20 18.41 13.73
C GLY A 379 11.78 18.90 15.04
N VAL A 380 11.34 18.30 16.14
CA VAL A 380 11.84 18.56 17.48
C VAL A 380 12.63 17.35 17.95
N THR A 381 13.85 17.59 18.43
CA THR A 381 14.67 16.54 19.03
C THR A 381 14.19 16.20 20.44
N THR A 382 14.54 15.02 20.94
CA THR A 382 14.23 14.57 22.31
C THR A 382 14.77 15.51 23.38
N ASP A 383 15.80 16.27 23.06
CA ASP A 383 16.49 17.19 24.02
C ASP A 383 15.88 18.60 24.03
N GLY A 384 14.72 18.82 23.41
CA GLY A 384 14.02 20.11 23.40
C GLY A 384 14.60 21.14 22.44
N PHE A 385 15.28 20.70 21.39
CA PHE A 385 15.76 21.56 20.30
C PHE A 385 14.91 21.33 19.04
N SER A 386 14.67 22.39 18.28
CA SER A 386 14.09 22.35 16.94
C SER A 386 15.18 22.26 15.90
N GLU A 387 15.08 21.30 15.00
CA GLU A 387 15.96 21.14 13.84
C GLU A 387 15.47 22.08 12.73
N LEU A 388 16.37 22.90 12.20
CA LEU A 388 16.08 23.85 11.13
C LEU A 388 16.70 23.37 9.82
N GLN A 389 15.94 23.52 8.73
CA GLN A 389 16.40 23.24 7.37
C GLN A 389 17.20 24.42 6.83
N ASP A 390 16.69 25.64 7.05
CA ASP A 390 17.25 26.90 6.55
C ASP A 390 16.78 28.08 7.40
N GLY A 391 17.18 29.31 6.99
CA GLY A 391 16.75 30.57 7.57
C GLY A 391 17.75 31.20 8.54
N VAL A 392 18.69 30.43 9.12
CA VAL A 392 19.74 30.96 10.03
C VAL A 392 21.06 30.26 9.79
N GLU A 393 22.15 30.96 10.11
CA GLU A 393 23.51 30.44 9.98
C GLU A 393 24.06 29.98 11.35
N PRO A 394 24.92 28.94 11.35
CA PRO A 394 25.61 28.53 12.58
C PRO A 394 26.38 29.65 13.22
N GLY A 395 26.26 29.84 14.52
CA GLY A 395 26.92 30.88 15.30
C GLY A 395 26.12 32.19 15.40
N GLN A 396 25.05 32.38 14.66
CA GLN A 396 24.16 33.52 14.85
C GLN A 396 23.49 33.45 16.24
N GLN A 397 23.27 34.63 16.84
CA GLN A 397 22.60 34.73 18.13
C GLN A 397 21.07 34.91 17.91
N VAL A 398 20.27 34.02 18.48
CA VAL A 398 18.83 34.08 18.45
C VAL A 398 18.27 34.27 19.86
N ILE A 399 17.07 34.83 19.96
CA ILE A 399 16.33 34.98 21.21
C ILE A 399 15.91 33.58 21.69
N ALA A 400 16.21 33.24 22.94
CA ALA A 400 15.88 31.93 23.52
C ALA A 400 14.37 31.69 23.72
N ASN A 401 13.59 32.79 23.91
CA ASN A 401 12.15 32.74 24.07
C ASN A 401 11.49 33.72 23.11
N ALA A 402 11.12 33.23 21.93
CA ALA A 402 10.55 34.02 20.86
C ALA A 402 9.14 34.58 21.19
N LEU A 403 8.37 33.84 21.97
CA LEU A 403 7.03 34.26 22.38
C LEU A 403 7.06 35.45 23.31
N GLU A 404 7.90 35.41 24.35
CA GLU A 404 8.10 36.50 25.28
C GLU A 404 8.60 37.77 24.57
N PHE A 405 9.58 37.62 23.67
CA PHE A 405 10.07 38.71 22.84
C PHE A 405 8.97 39.33 21.98
N SER A 406 8.15 38.52 21.35
CA SER A 406 7.08 38.99 20.46
C SER A 406 6.01 39.76 21.19
N THR A 407 5.73 39.43 22.45
CA THR A 407 4.77 40.18 23.29
C THR A 407 5.29 41.56 23.65
N VAL A 408 6.58 41.66 24.04
CA VAL A 408 7.18 42.97 24.37
C VAL A 408 7.26 43.87 23.13
N VAL A 409 7.62 43.32 21.96
CA VAL A 409 7.61 44.06 20.68
C VAL A 409 6.23 44.57 20.32
N ALA A 410 5.18 43.79 20.57
CA ALA A 410 3.78 44.19 20.31
C ALA A 410 3.31 45.30 21.25
N GLU A 411 3.84 45.38 22.48
CA GLU A 411 3.58 46.42 23.45
C GLU A 411 4.30 47.73 23.13
N GLN A 412 5.55 47.67 22.66
CA GLN A 412 6.33 48.85 22.25
C GLN A 412 5.90 49.44 20.91
N GLY A 413 5.13 48.73 20.11
CA GLY A 413 4.62 49.14 18.81
C GLY A 413 3.25 49.85 18.86
N LYS A 414 2.67 49.99 20.06
CA LYS A 414 1.47 50.78 20.32
C LYS A 414 1.83 52.17 20.79
#